data_73ad3b7820e6e9bbc0e982d6be5b7cc8
#
_entry.id   73ad3b7820e6e9bbc0e982d6be5b7cc8
#
_cell.length_a   1.000
_cell.length_b   1.000
_cell.length_c   1.000
_cell.angle_alpha   90.00
_cell.angle_beta   90.00
_cell.angle_gamma   90.00
#
_symmetry.space_group_name_H-M   'P 1'
#
loop_
_entity.id
_entity.type
_entity.pdbx_description
1 polymer ?
#
loop_
_entity_poly.entity_id
_entity_poly.type
_entity_poly.pdbx_seq_one_letter_code
_entity_poly.pdbx_strand_id
1 'polypeptide(L)'
;MFSLTYPDGHLLSTDPARIDLDLVHHWLSTDAYWALGRDRETTERAFAGSLPFGIYRPEDGRQVAVARVVTDRVTFAWLCDVYVDRAARGRGLGGWLAGGVRDHLAELGVRRILLCTNDAHQVYSRVGFTPLDVPQRWMQLDRRPPVTPITGKEQSSATPLTVEA
;
A
#
# COMPACT_ATOMS: atom_id res chain seq x y z
N MET A 1 -14.62 -13.52 3.80
CA MET A 1 -13.15 -13.62 3.79
C MET A 1 -12.72 -13.88 2.36
N PHE A 2 -11.84 -13.05 1.80
CA PHE A 2 -11.40 -13.16 0.41
C PHE A 2 -10.05 -13.87 0.34
N SER A 3 -9.84 -14.71 -0.67
CA SER A 3 -8.54 -15.34 -0.93
C SER A 3 -8.36 -15.65 -2.42
N LEU A 4 -7.12 -15.52 -2.89
CA LEU A 4 -6.69 -15.86 -4.26
C LEU A 4 -5.40 -16.65 -4.21
N THR A 5 -5.21 -17.59 -5.13
CA THR A 5 -3.95 -18.29 -5.33
C THR A 5 -3.27 -17.80 -6.60
N TYR A 6 -2.01 -17.42 -6.49
CA TYR A 6 -1.16 -17.04 -7.62
C TYR A 6 -0.69 -18.32 -8.37
N PRO A 7 -0.33 -18.23 -9.67
CA PRO A 7 0.08 -19.40 -10.44
C PRO A 7 1.27 -20.20 -9.87
N ASP A 8 2.15 -19.53 -9.09
CA ASP A 8 3.29 -20.18 -8.42
C ASP A 8 2.95 -20.72 -7.01
N GLY A 9 1.67 -20.69 -6.63
CA GLY A 9 1.17 -21.22 -5.36
C GLY A 9 1.10 -20.22 -4.20
N HIS A 10 1.58 -18.97 -4.34
CA HIS A 10 1.39 -17.97 -3.30
C HIS A 10 -0.10 -17.72 -3.04
N LEU A 11 -0.46 -17.54 -1.77
CA LEU A 11 -1.83 -17.24 -1.32
C LEU A 11 -1.95 -15.78 -0.92
N LEU A 12 -2.88 -15.05 -1.53
CA LEU A 12 -3.37 -13.76 -1.03
C LEU A 12 -4.58 -14.00 -0.14
N SER A 13 -4.61 -13.41 1.05
CA SER A 13 -5.74 -13.54 1.99
C SER A 13 -6.03 -12.23 2.72
N THR A 14 -7.31 -12.00 3.01
CA THR A 14 -7.79 -10.91 3.88
C THR A 14 -8.10 -11.36 5.30
N ASP A 15 -7.69 -12.57 5.68
CA ASP A 15 -7.87 -13.10 7.02
C ASP A 15 -6.97 -12.35 8.02
N PRO A 16 -7.52 -11.57 8.96
CA PRO A 16 -6.72 -10.84 9.94
C PRO A 16 -5.96 -11.78 10.89
N ALA A 17 -6.46 -12.99 11.13
CA ALA A 17 -5.79 -13.96 11.99
C ALA A 17 -4.50 -14.51 11.39
N ARG A 18 -4.29 -14.35 10.09
CA ARG A 18 -3.07 -14.76 9.39
C ARG A 18 -1.98 -13.70 9.35
N ILE A 19 -2.29 -12.46 9.69
CA ILE A 19 -1.31 -11.37 9.66
C ILE A 19 -0.33 -11.54 10.81
N ASP A 20 0.93 -11.72 10.47
CA ASP A 20 2.05 -11.71 11.41
C ASP A 20 2.40 -10.25 11.74
N LEU A 21 1.78 -9.72 12.81
CA LEU A 21 1.96 -8.31 13.21
C LEU A 21 3.39 -8.02 13.68
N ASP A 22 4.13 -8.99 14.21
CA ASP A 22 5.54 -8.81 14.57
C ASP A 22 6.39 -8.58 13.34
N LEU A 23 6.21 -9.42 12.34
CA LEU A 23 6.89 -9.30 11.05
C LEU A 23 6.50 -8.01 10.32
N VAL A 24 5.22 -7.69 10.29
CA VAL A 24 4.72 -6.45 9.66
C VAL A 24 5.28 -5.21 10.35
N HIS A 25 5.25 -5.18 11.69
CA HIS A 25 5.82 -4.07 12.45
C HIS A 25 7.32 -3.92 12.15
N HIS A 26 8.07 -5.02 12.14
CA HIS A 26 9.49 -5.01 11.79
C HIS A 26 9.71 -4.40 10.40
N TRP A 27 9.01 -4.86 9.37
CA TRP A 27 9.14 -4.33 8.02
C TRP A 27 8.83 -2.83 7.93
N LEU A 28 7.73 -2.41 8.55
CA LEU A 28 7.27 -1.03 8.46
C LEU A 28 8.18 -0.09 9.24
N SER A 29 8.59 -0.47 10.44
CA SER A 29 9.38 0.39 11.32
C SER A 29 10.86 0.49 10.94
N THR A 30 11.41 -0.49 10.19
CA THR A 30 12.85 -0.56 9.88
C THR A 30 13.19 -0.36 8.41
N ASP A 31 12.25 -0.58 7.48
CA ASP A 31 12.54 -0.57 6.03
C ASP A 31 11.59 0.29 5.19
N ALA A 32 10.34 0.46 5.60
CA ALA A 32 9.36 1.25 4.86
C ALA A 32 9.54 2.74 5.13
N TYR A 33 10.10 3.51 4.17
CA TYR A 33 10.44 4.93 4.32
C TYR A 33 9.28 5.79 4.86
N TRP A 34 8.03 5.40 4.57
CA TRP A 34 6.82 6.12 5.01
C TRP A 34 6.41 5.82 6.46
N ALA A 35 7.06 4.84 7.09
CA ALA A 35 6.69 4.34 8.42
C ALA A 35 7.91 4.07 9.34
N LEU A 36 9.11 4.56 8.96
CA LEU A 36 10.32 4.38 9.76
C LEU A 36 10.10 4.87 11.19
N GLY A 37 10.50 4.05 12.17
CA GLY A 37 10.36 4.35 13.59
C GLY A 37 8.92 4.29 14.12
N ARG A 38 7.93 3.85 13.34
CA ARG A 38 6.55 3.63 13.83
C ARG A 38 6.58 2.66 14.99
N ASP A 39 5.95 3.03 16.11
CA ASP A 39 5.85 2.16 17.28
C ASP A 39 4.89 0.98 17.04
N ARG A 40 5.01 -0.03 17.89
CA ARG A 40 4.25 -1.27 17.81
C ARG A 40 2.77 -1.04 18.01
N GLU A 41 2.38 -0.26 19.00
CA GLU A 41 0.99 0.01 19.33
C GLU A 41 0.28 0.70 18.16
N THR A 42 0.93 1.68 17.52
CA THR A 42 0.41 2.35 16.32
C THR A 42 0.18 1.36 15.19
N THR A 43 1.11 0.41 14.98
CA THR A 43 0.94 -0.63 13.95
C THR A 43 -0.26 -1.53 14.25
N GLU A 44 -0.40 -2.02 15.46
CA GLU A 44 -1.51 -2.88 15.89
C GLU A 44 -2.86 -2.18 15.74
N ARG A 45 -2.98 -0.95 16.22
CA ARG A 45 -4.21 -0.16 16.11
C ARG A 45 -4.57 0.16 14.66
N ALA A 46 -3.57 0.44 13.83
CA ALA A 46 -3.80 0.69 12.41
C ALA A 46 -4.34 -0.54 11.68
N PHE A 47 -3.79 -1.73 11.97
CA PHE A 47 -4.26 -2.98 11.37
C PHE A 47 -5.63 -3.40 11.93
N ALA A 48 -5.88 -3.23 13.23
CA ALA A 48 -7.19 -3.50 13.83
C ALA A 48 -8.32 -2.64 13.24
N GLY A 49 -8.01 -1.39 12.82
CA GLY A 49 -8.96 -0.47 12.19
C GLY A 49 -9.01 -0.53 10.66
N SER A 50 -8.41 -1.54 10.04
CA SER A 50 -8.28 -1.62 8.58
C SER A 50 -8.67 -3.00 8.06
N LEU A 51 -8.89 -3.10 6.74
CA LEU A 51 -8.99 -4.37 6.03
C LEU A 51 -7.58 -4.80 5.61
N PRO A 52 -7.02 -5.87 6.21
CA PRO A 52 -5.67 -6.32 5.90
C PRO A 52 -5.64 -7.23 4.68
N PHE A 53 -4.49 -7.24 4.00
CA PHE A 53 -4.15 -8.18 2.94
C PHE A 53 -2.75 -8.73 3.22
N GLY A 54 -2.59 -10.04 3.19
CA GLY A 54 -1.29 -10.71 3.30
C GLY A 54 -1.04 -11.62 2.11
N ILE A 55 0.22 -11.74 1.65
CA ILE A 55 0.66 -12.79 0.74
C ILE A 55 1.52 -13.78 1.51
N TYR A 56 1.27 -15.06 1.28
CA TYR A 56 1.90 -16.18 1.97
C TYR A 56 2.54 -17.15 0.99
N ARG A 57 3.74 -17.63 1.32
CA ARG A 57 4.45 -18.61 0.50
C ARG A 57 3.79 -19.98 0.57
N PRO A 58 3.81 -20.77 -0.54
CA PRO A 58 3.25 -22.12 -0.55
C PRO A 58 4.07 -23.11 0.28
N GLU A 59 5.40 -22.92 0.39
CA GLU A 59 6.31 -23.90 0.99
C GLU A 59 6.13 -24.04 2.50
N ASP A 60 5.88 -22.93 3.20
CA ASP A 60 5.86 -22.89 4.67
C ASP A 60 4.75 -22.00 5.23
N GLY A 61 3.94 -21.38 4.37
CA GLY A 61 2.87 -20.46 4.79
C GLY A 61 3.37 -19.14 5.39
N ARG A 62 4.67 -18.85 5.30
CA ARG A 62 5.24 -17.59 5.83
C ARG A 62 4.72 -16.41 5.04
N GLN A 63 4.38 -15.34 5.74
CA GLN A 63 3.99 -14.07 5.15
C GLN A 63 5.18 -13.41 4.43
N VAL A 64 4.97 -12.94 3.20
CA VAL A 64 6.00 -12.28 2.35
C VAL A 64 5.58 -10.92 1.82
N ALA A 65 4.32 -10.55 1.99
CA ALA A 65 3.86 -9.22 1.66
C ALA A 65 2.66 -8.82 2.53
N VAL A 66 2.41 -7.54 2.60
CA VAL A 66 1.30 -6.98 3.35
C VAL A 66 0.78 -5.72 2.67
N ALA A 67 -0.50 -5.46 2.81
CA ALA A 67 -1.14 -4.17 2.60
C ALA A 67 -2.27 -4.01 3.61
N ARG A 68 -2.70 -2.77 3.85
CA ARG A 68 -3.94 -2.51 4.56
C ARG A 68 -4.76 -1.47 3.83
N VAL A 69 -6.07 -1.56 3.99
CA VAL A 69 -7.02 -0.65 3.37
C VAL A 69 -7.90 -0.03 4.44
N VAL A 70 -7.88 1.29 4.54
CA VAL A 70 -8.85 2.04 5.34
C VAL A 70 -10.08 2.30 4.46
N THR A 71 -11.25 1.80 4.86
CA THR A 71 -12.44 1.85 4.00
C THR A 71 -13.72 1.72 4.83
N ASP A 72 -14.78 2.35 4.34
CA ASP A 72 -16.16 2.10 4.77
C ASP A 72 -16.78 0.87 4.07
N ARG A 73 -16.06 0.26 3.12
CA ARG A 73 -16.47 -0.88 2.29
C ARG A 73 -17.66 -0.59 1.36
N VAL A 74 -17.95 0.68 1.12
CA VAL A 74 -19.12 1.12 0.33
C VAL A 74 -18.72 2.20 -0.67
N THR A 75 -18.15 3.33 -0.19
CA THR A 75 -17.95 4.50 -1.05
C THR A 75 -16.49 4.77 -1.38
N PHE A 76 -15.56 4.43 -0.48
CA PHE A 76 -14.18 4.89 -0.55
C PHE A 76 -13.20 3.88 0.08
N ALA A 77 -11.99 3.87 -0.47
CA ALA A 77 -10.87 3.13 0.09
C ALA A 77 -9.55 3.91 -0.04
N TRP A 78 -8.74 3.84 1.02
CA TRP A 78 -7.35 4.31 1.04
C TRP A 78 -6.42 3.10 1.19
N LEU A 79 -5.66 2.79 0.13
CA LEU A 79 -4.65 1.74 0.14
C LEU A 79 -3.35 2.29 0.73
N CYS A 80 -2.85 1.65 1.76
CA CYS A 80 -1.65 2.06 2.48
C CYS A 80 -0.85 0.87 3.03
N ASP A 81 0.35 1.15 3.51
CA ASP A 81 1.30 0.18 4.07
C ASP A 81 1.53 -1.05 3.17
N VAL A 82 1.63 -0.79 1.84
CA VAL A 82 1.93 -1.85 0.86
C VAL A 82 3.41 -2.17 0.91
N TYR A 83 3.76 -3.35 1.38
CA TYR A 83 5.14 -3.79 1.53
C TYR A 83 5.31 -5.22 1.01
N VAL A 84 6.42 -5.47 0.34
CA VAL A 84 6.87 -6.81 -0.08
C VAL A 84 8.24 -7.06 0.54
N ASP A 85 8.40 -8.20 1.22
CA ASP A 85 9.69 -8.64 1.78
C ASP A 85 10.79 -8.54 0.71
N ARG A 86 11.94 -7.98 1.08
CA ARG A 86 13.07 -7.77 0.15
C ARG A 86 13.45 -9.04 -0.60
N ALA A 87 13.45 -10.18 0.11
CA ALA A 87 13.78 -11.49 -0.47
C ALA A 87 12.73 -12.01 -1.46
N ALA A 88 11.52 -11.48 -1.43
CA ALA A 88 10.42 -11.87 -2.31
C ALA A 88 10.17 -10.89 -3.47
N ARG A 89 10.93 -9.79 -3.53
CA ARG A 89 10.81 -8.78 -4.62
C ARG A 89 11.25 -9.34 -5.97
N GLY A 90 10.89 -8.62 -7.04
CA GLY A 90 11.22 -9.00 -8.42
C GLY A 90 10.32 -10.09 -9.03
N ARG A 91 9.35 -10.61 -8.29
CA ARG A 91 8.44 -11.69 -8.69
C ARG A 91 7.02 -11.21 -9.05
N GLY A 92 6.80 -9.90 -9.13
CA GLY A 92 5.48 -9.34 -9.44
C GLY A 92 4.47 -9.29 -8.29
N LEU A 93 4.86 -9.74 -7.08
CA LEU A 93 3.94 -9.85 -5.93
C LEU A 93 3.31 -8.51 -5.52
N GLY A 94 4.05 -7.39 -5.63
CA GLY A 94 3.49 -6.07 -5.32
C GLY A 94 2.34 -5.66 -6.26
N GLY A 95 2.50 -5.94 -7.55
CA GLY A 95 1.43 -5.72 -8.54
C GLY A 95 0.25 -6.66 -8.33
N TRP A 96 0.51 -7.92 -8.02
CA TRP A 96 -0.54 -8.89 -7.72
C TRP A 96 -1.30 -8.53 -6.44
N LEU A 97 -0.61 -8.09 -5.38
CA LEU A 97 -1.23 -7.60 -4.15
C LEU A 97 -2.16 -6.42 -4.42
N ALA A 98 -1.66 -5.41 -5.15
CA ALA A 98 -2.46 -4.22 -5.50
C ALA A 98 -3.66 -4.58 -6.40
N GLY A 99 -3.47 -5.50 -7.34
CA GLY A 99 -4.55 -6.05 -8.17
C GLY A 99 -5.62 -6.77 -7.35
N GLY A 100 -5.21 -7.65 -6.44
CA GLY A 100 -6.14 -8.36 -5.54
C GLY A 100 -6.92 -7.42 -4.60
N VAL A 101 -6.27 -6.36 -4.11
CA VAL A 101 -6.95 -5.29 -3.37
C VAL A 101 -8.03 -4.63 -4.22
N ARG A 102 -7.66 -4.21 -5.46
CA ARG A 102 -8.60 -3.59 -6.41
C ARG A 102 -9.82 -4.49 -6.67
N ASP A 103 -9.57 -5.75 -6.97
CA ASP A 103 -10.61 -6.70 -7.38
C ASP A 103 -11.55 -7.01 -6.21
N HIS A 104 -11.01 -7.24 -5.02
CA HIS A 104 -11.83 -7.43 -3.81
C HIS A 104 -12.67 -6.19 -3.47
N LEU A 105 -12.12 -4.99 -3.55
CA LEU A 105 -12.88 -3.76 -3.32
C LEU A 105 -13.95 -3.54 -4.40
N ALA A 106 -13.70 -3.95 -5.64
CA ALA A 106 -14.70 -3.90 -6.72
C ALA A 106 -15.87 -4.88 -6.44
N GLU A 107 -15.60 -6.08 -5.94
CA GLU A 107 -16.65 -7.03 -5.50
C GLU A 107 -17.52 -6.44 -4.38
N LEU A 108 -16.95 -5.65 -3.48
CA LEU A 108 -17.67 -4.92 -2.44
C LEU A 108 -18.45 -3.71 -2.97
N GLY A 109 -18.28 -3.34 -4.25
CA GLY A 109 -18.91 -2.16 -4.85
C GLY A 109 -18.17 -0.84 -4.61
N VAL A 110 -16.99 -0.85 -3.99
CA VAL A 110 -16.17 0.34 -3.77
C VAL A 110 -15.58 0.79 -5.11
N ARG A 111 -15.95 2.00 -5.57
CA ARG A 111 -15.55 2.52 -6.88
C ARG A 111 -14.38 3.50 -6.83
N ARG A 112 -14.00 3.96 -5.65
CA ARG A 112 -12.96 4.96 -5.48
C ARG A 112 -11.90 4.48 -4.52
N ILE A 113 -10.72 4.16 -5.07
CA ILE A 113 -9.56 3.72 -4.32
C ILE A 113 -8.45 4.74 -4.54
N LEU A 114 -7.86 5.22 -3.47
CA LEU A 114 -6.71 6.13 -3.52
C LEU A 114 -5.50 5.53 -2.81
N LEU A 115 -4.35 6.00 -3.21
CA LEU A 115 -3.07 5.73 -2.57
C LEU A 115 -2.12 6.93 -2.74
N CYS A 116 -1.03 6.94 -2.00
CA CYS A 116 0.08 7.85 -2.19
C CYS A 116 1.38 7.03 -2.28
N THR A 117 2.24 7.36 -3.24
CA THR A 117 3.55 6.71 -3.42
C THR A 117 4.57 7.69 -3.96
N ASN A 118 5.84 7.54 -3.56
CA ASN A 118 6.93 8.34 -4.09
C ASN A 118 7.62 7.65 -5.28
N ASP A 119 7.66 6.32 -5.32
CA ASP A 119 8.56 5.54 -6.17
C ASP A 119 7.90 4.35 -6.90
N ALA A 120 6.69 3.96 -6.52
CA ALA A 120 6.04 2.76 -7.03
C ALA A 120 4.93 3.03 -8.06
N HIS A 121 4.88 4.19 -8.69
CA HIS A 121 3.85 4.58 -9.66
C HIS A 121 3.63 3.51 -10.75
N GLN A 122 4.72 2.92 -11.27
CA GLN A 122 4.63 1.89 -12.31
C GLN A 122 3.95 0.60 -11.84
N VAL A 123 4.08 0.24 -10.55
CA VAL A 123 3.42 -0.95 -9.99
C VAL A 123 1.91 -0.74 -10.02
N TYR A 124 1.46 0.42 -9.58
CA TYR A 124 0.05 0.75 -9.49
C TYR A 124 -0.59 1.04 -10.84
N SER A 125 0.11 1.72 -11.76
CA SER A 125 -0.42 1.98 -13.10
C SER A 125 -0.71 0.71 -13.89
N ARG A 126 0.10 -0.34 -13.73
CA ARG A 126 -0.14 -1.66 -14.37
C ARG A 126 -1.42 -2.34 -13.91
N VAL A 127 -1.93 -1.98 -12.75
CA VAL A 127 -3.20 -2.50 -12.22
C VAL A 127 -4.33 -1.48 -12.26
N GLY A 128 -4.17 -0.41 -13.06
CA GLY A 128 -5.24 0.52 -13.41
C GLY A 128 -5.33 1.79 -12.58
N PHE A 129 -4.39 2.06 -11.67
CA PHE A 129 -4.33 3.36 -11.00
C PHE A 129 -3.75 4.43 -11.92
N THR A 130 -4.32 5.62 -11.87
CA THR A 130 -3.88 6.80 -12.61
C THR A 130 -3.59 7.96 -11.67
N PRO A 131 -2.79 8.95 -12.09
CA PRO A 131 -2.72 10.22 -11.36
C PRO A 131 -4.12 10.82 -11.17
N LEU A 132 -4.28 11.66 -10.15
CA LEU A 132 -5.54 12.35 -9.93
C LEU A 132 -5.86 13.27 -11.12
N ASP A 133 -7.06 13.18 -11.68
CA ASP A 133 -7.49 14.05 -12.80
C ASP A 133 -7.54 15.52 -12.40
N VAL A 134 -7.87 15.80 -11.14
CA VAL A 134 -8.04 17.16 -10.60
C VAL A 134 -7.34 17.26 -9.24
N PRO A 135 -5.99 17.24 -9.20
CA PRO A 135 -5.23 17.22 -7.93
C PRO A 135 -5.50 18.44 -7.07
N GLN A 136 -5.82 19.60 -7.66
CA GLN A 136 -6.14 20.85 -6.95
C GLN A 136 -7.44 20.78 -6.12
N ARG A 137 -8.26 19.75 -6.28
CA ARG A 137 -9.44 19.53 -5.43
C ARG A 137 -9.11 18.80 -4.12
N TRP A 138 -7.87 18.36 -3.98
CA TRP A 138 -7.43 17.60 -2.82
C TRP A 138 -6.72 18.53 -1.84
N MET A 139 -7.07 18.38 -0.59
CA MET A 139 -6.46 19.13 0.51
C MET A 139 -6.03 18.13 1.58
N GLN A 140 -4.92 18.42 2.22
CA GLN A 140 -4.45 17.64 3.37
C GLN A 140 -4.30 18.54 4.59
N LEU A 141 -4.54 17.98 5.76
CA LEU A 141 -4.08 18.50 7.03
C LEU A 141 -3.10 17.49 7.61
N ASP A 142 -1.82 17.81 7.56
CA ASP A 142 -0.75 16.97 8.06
C ASP A 142 -0.13 17.60 9.32
N ARG A 143 -0.17 16.88 10.43
CA ARG A 143 0.41 17.29 11.71
C ARG A 143 1.66 16.47 12.07
N ARG A 144 2.11 15.62 11.17
CA ARG A 144 3.37 14.90 11.34
C ARG A 144 4.53 15.90 11.29
N PRO A 145 5.63 15.66 12.03
CA PRO A 145 6.83 16.47 11.86
C PRO A 145 7.30 16.42 10.40
N PRO A 146 7.89 17.51 9.87
CA PRO A 146 8.42 17.51 8.51
C PRO A 146 9.39 16.34 8.33
N VAL A 147 9.17 15.53 7.30
CA VAL A 147 10.16 14.51 6.92
C VAL A 147 11.35 15.25 6.33
N THR A 148 12.51 15.17 6.98
CA THR A 148 13.75 15.69 6.41
C THR A 148 13.95 15.00 5.06
N PRO A 149 14.07 15.74 3.93
CA PRO A 149 14.32 15.11 2.64
C PRO A 149 15.59 14.27 2.73
N ILE A 150 15.51 12.99 2.39
CA ILE A 150 16.72 12.20 2.15
C ILE A 150 17.36 12.83 0.92
N THR A 151 18.41 13.62 1.13
CA THR A 151 19.20 14.21 0.06
C THR A 151 19.92 13.09 -0.70
N GLY A 152 19.35 12.70 -1.84
CA GLY A 152 19.95 11.66 -2.68
C GLY A 152 19.02 11.20 -3.80
N LYS A 153 18.62 12.14 -4.69
CA LYS A 153 18.47 12.01 -6.15
C LYS A 153 17.81 13.29 -6.66
N GLU A 154 18.45 13.93 -7.61
CA GLU A 154 18.02 15.16 -8.26
C GLU A 154 16.56 15.10 -8.69
N GLN A 155 15.77 16.04 -8.16
CA GLN A 155 14.47 16.35 -8.73
C GLN A 155 14.74 17.02 -10.08
N SER A 156 14.44 16.31 -11.16
CA SER A 156 14.32 16.91 -12.49
C SER A 156 13.29 18.05 -12.38
N SER A 157 13.75 19.25 -12.67
CA SER A 157 13.03 20.51 -12.61
C SER A 157 11.79 20.46 -13.51
N ALA A 158 10.62 20.31 -12.92
CA ALA A 158 9.37 20.66 -13.57
C ALA A 158 9.19 22.19 -13.44
N THR A 159 9.39 22.90 -14.54
CA THR A 159 9.10 24.33 -14.67
C THR A 159 7.63 24.59 -14.37
N PRO A 160 7.27 25.59 -13.54
CA PRO A 160 5.87 25.96 -13.32
C PRO A 160 5.31 26.54 -14.63
N LEU A 161 4.20 26.01 -15.11
CA LEU A 161 3.41 26.62 -16.16
C LEU A 161 2.78 27.91 -15.59
N THR A 162 3.30 29.05 -16.02
CA THR A 162 2.70 30.36 -15.80
C THR A 162 1.42 30.42 -16.64
N VAL A 163 0.28 30.47 -16.00
CA VAL A 163 -0.98 30.80 -16.67
C VAL A 163 -1.10 32.31 -16.61
N GLU A 164 -0.85 32.97 -17.70
CA GLU A 164 -1.24 34.38 -17.91
C GLU A 164 -2.74 34.45 -18.17
N ALA A 165 -3.33 35.55 -17.68
CA ALA A 165 -4.74 35.90 -17.61
C ALA A 165 -5.47 35.94 -18.96
#